data_bdfc9aba31726ccc2bd3870ffefe46b0
#
_entry.id   bdfc9aba31726ccc2bd3870ffefe46b0
#
_cell.length_a   1.000
_cell.length_b   1.000
_cell.length_c   1.000
_cell.angle_alpha   90.00
_cell.angle_beta   90.00
_cell.angle_gamma   90.00
#
_symmetry.space_group_name_H-M   'P 1'
#
loop_
_entity.id
_entity.type
_entity.pdbx_description
1 polymer ?
#
loop_
_entity_poly.entity_id
_entity_poly.type
_entity_poly.pdbx_seq_one_letter_code
_entity_poly.pdbx_strand_id
1 'polypeptide(L)'
;MISLKRNSKTGELVKATGITSQKWRIYQPNQNKDFTLSRSRFDAYMTCKRCFYLKTNKGFMEPSTPGWTLNTLTDTLLKKEFDECRSKKMPHRILIENRLNHIIPFQHEDIEKWRNSISGGLKHRFKNTNIILQGGLDDVWFNTKTEELIVADYKSQQKNSKVTQDTYFNDAHKEGYKRQLDFYAYLLKGMG
;
A
#
# COMPACT_ATOMS: atom_id res chain seq x y z
N MET A 1 -15.93 1.95 16.79
CA MET A 1 -15.80 1.36 18.15
C MET A 1 -14.32 1.20 18.43
N ILE A 2 -13.80 1.77 19.52
CA ILE A 2 -12.40 1.59 19.91
C ILE A 2 -12.25 0.22 20.54
N SER A 3 -11.37 -0.61 19.97
CA SER A 3 -11.08 -1.94 20.50
C SER A 3 -10.26 -1.81 21.79
N LEU A 4 -10.75 -2.42 22.87
CA LEU A 4 -10.01 -2.52 24.12
C LEU A 4 -8.84 -3.51 23.97
N LYS A 5 -7.68 -3.16 24.52
CA LYS A 5 -6.51 -4.05 24.48
C LYS A 5 -6.77 -5.30 25.31
N ARG A 6 -6.52 -6.45 24.72
CA ARG A 6 -6.65 -7.75 25.39
C ARG A 6 -5.34 -8.53 25.31
N ASN A 7 -5.13 -9.38 26.28
CA ASN A 7 -4.07 -10.40 26.24
C ASN A 7 -4.40 -11.40 25.13
N SER A 8 -3.47 -11.63 24.21
CA SER A 8 -3.68 -12.53 23.07
C SER A 8 -3.87 -14.01 23.45
N LYS A 9 -3.42 -14.42 24.66
CA LYS A 9 -3.51 -15.80 25.12
C LYS A 9 -4.75 -16.04 26.00
N THR A 10 -5.07 -15.10 26.92
CA THR A 10 -6.16 -15.26 27.88
C THR A 10 -7.46 -14.57 27.48
N GLY A 11 -7.41 -13.65 26.51
CA GLY A 11 -8.56 -12.83 26.13
C GLY A 11 -8.95 -11.74 27.13
N GLU A 12 -8.31 -11.68 28.28
CA GLU A 12 -8.59 -10.72 29.35
C GLU A 12 -8.20 -9.29 28.97
N LEU A 13 -8.91 -8.32 29.52
CA LEU A 13 -8.58 -6.91 29.36
C LEU A 13 -7.25 -6.59 30.04
N VAL A 14 -6.38 -5.89 29.34
CA VAL A 14 -5.12 -5.42 29.88
C VAL A 14 -4.99 -3.91 29.76
N LYS A 15 -4.24 -3.30 30.66
CA LYS A 15 -3.99 -1.84 30.65
C LYS A 15 -3.38 -1.41 29.31
N ALA A 16 -4.06 -0.56 28.60
CA ALA A 16 -3.55 0.05 27.37
C ALA A 16 -2.69 1.27 27.72
N THR A 17 -1.44 1.27 27.29
CA THR A 17 -0.52 2.41 27.48
C THR A 17 -0.58 3.41 26.33
N GLY A 18 -1.25 3.07 25.22
CA GLY A 18 -1.24 3.84 23.99
C GLY A 18 0.11 3.86 23.25
N ILE A 19 1.09 3.12 23.75
CA ILE A 19 2.44 3.05 23.17
C ILE A 19 2.72 1.63 22.66
N THR A 20 3.37 1.53 21.49
CA THR A 20 3.75 0.24 20.91
C THR A 20 4.79 -0.48 21.78
N SER A 21 4.59 -1.78 21.97
CA SER A 21 5.61 -2.66 22.59
C SER A 21 6.75 -3.01 21.62
N GLN A 22 6.54 -2.80 20.32
CA GLN A 22 7.50 -3.12 19.25
C GLN A 22 8.52 -1.99 19.09
N LYS A 23 9.59 -2.01 19.89
CA LYS A 23 10.62 -0.95 19.90
C LYS A 23 11.28 -0.73 18.53
N TRP A 24 11.40 -1.75 17.70
CA TRP A 24 11.94 -1.63 16.35
C TRP A 24 11.09 -0.75 15.41
N ARG A 25 9.84 -0.47 15.76
CA ARG A 25 8.96 0.46 15.04
C ARG A 25 9.17 1.92 15.43
N ILE A 26 10.02 2.20 16.41
CA ILE A 26 10.28 3.55 16.90
C ILE A 26 11.65 3.99 16.36
N TYR A 27 11.66 5.06 15.58
CA TYR A 27 12.88 5.67 15.07
C TYR A 27 13.61 6.41 16.21
N GLN A 28 14.87 6.11 16.39
CA GLN A 28 15.74 6.84 17.34
C GLN A 28 16.60 7.82 16.54
N PRO A 29 16.63 9.11 16.92
CA PRO A 29 17.55 10.06 16.31
C PRO A 29 18.99 9.54 16.36
N ASN A 30 19.73 9.71 15.27
CA ASN A 30 21.13 9.27 15.15
C ASN A 30 21.36 7.76 15.23
N GLN A 31 20.33 6.93 15.08
CA GLN A 31 20.54 5.48 14.98
C GLN A 31 21.31 5.12 13.70
N ASN A 32 22.30 4.21 13.82
CA ASN A 32 23.04 3.68 12.66
C ASN A 32 22.33 2.53 11.95
N LYS A 33 21.31 1.95 12.58
CA LYS A 33 20.54 0.84 12.01
C LYS A 33 19.53 1.36 11.00
N ASP A 34 19.31 0.60 9.94
CA ASP A 34 18.26 0.87 8.97
C ASP A 34 16.90 0.94 9.65
N PHE A 35 16.11 1.89 9.23
CA PHE A 35 14.73 2.07 9.67
C PHE A 35 13.77 1.98 8.50
N THR A 36 12.83 1.05 8.59
CA THR A 36 11.83 0.87 7.54
C THR A 36 10.66 1.84 7.70
N LEU A 37 10.47 2.68 6.69
CA LEU A 37 9.35 3.60 6.58
C LEU A 37 8.34 3.05 5.57
N SER A 38 7.20 2.58 6.07
CA SER A 38 6.12 2.05 5.22
C SER A 38 5.38 3.16 4.48
N ARG A 39 4.72 2.81 3.36
CA ARG A 39 3.85 3.73 2.62
C ARG A 39 2.85 4.45 3.52
N SER A 40 2.19 3.74 4.44
CA SER A 40 1.23 4.34 5.37
C SER A 40 1.86 5.34 6.34
N ARG A 41 3.11 5.14 6.75
CA ARG A 41 3.83 6.14 7.55
C ARG A 41 4.25 7.35 6.73
N PHE A 42 4.65 7.15 5.48
CA PHE A 42 4.92 8.25 4.56
C PHE A 42 3.67 9.10 4.34
N ASP A 43 2.51 8.48 4.11
CA ASP A 43 1.24 9.19 3.97
C ASP A 43 0.84 9.93 5.27
N ALA A 44 1.06 9.32 6.43
CA ALA A 44 0.86 9.99 7.72
C ALA A 44 1.75 11.23 7.88
N TYR A 45 2.99 11.21 7.40
CA TYR A 45 3.88 12.38 7.37
C TYR A 45 3.31 13.51 6.49
N MET A 46 2.82 13.15 5.32
CA MET A 46 2.22 14.13 4.38
C MET A 46 0.93 14.73 4.92
N THR A 47 0.15 13.94 5.65
CA THR A 47 -1.15 14.35 6.20
C THR A 47 -1.01 15.15 7.50
N CYS A 48 -0.18 14.68 8.43
CA CYS A 48 0.00 15.29 9.74
C CYS A 48 1.40 15.00 10.32
N LYS A 49 2.31 15.96 10.18
CA LYS A 49 3.69 15.82 10.68
C LYS A 49 3.76 15.54 12.19
N ARG A 50 2.87 16.16 12.99
CA ARG A 50 2.77 15.90 14.44
C ARG A 50 2.39 14.46 14.74
N CYS A 51 1.34 13.94 14.07
CA CYS A 51 0.89 12.56 14.23
C CYS A 51 1.97 11.58 13.81
N PHE A 52 2.64 11.84 12.69
CA PHE A 52 3.79 11.07 12.24
C PHE A 52 4.92 11.03 13.29
N TYR A 53 5.29 12.18 13.85
CA TYR A 53 6.33 12.25 14.88
C TYR A 53 5.95 11.45 16.13
N LEU A 54 4.73 11.63 16.64
CA LEU A 54 4.24 10.91 17.81
C LEU A 54 4.26 9.39 17.58
N LYS A 55 3.82 8.95 16.41
CA LYS A 55 3.80 7.53 16.05
C LYS A 55 5.20 6.97 15.82
N THR A 56 6.02 7.69 15.07
CA THR A 56 7.33 7.19 14.61
C THR A 56 8.44 7.34 15.63
N ASN A 57 8.49 8.46 16.37
CA ASN A 57 9.56 8.74 17.33
C ASN A 57 9.16 8.47 18.79
N LYS A 58 7.86 8.56 19.12
CA LYS A 58 7.36 8.33 20.48
C LYS A 58 6.59 7.01 20.63
N GLY A 59 6.32 6.32 19.54
CA GLY A 59 5.65 5.02 19.55
C GLY A 59 4.17 5.06 19.90
N PHE A 60 3.51 6.22 19.84
CA PHE A 60 2.07 6.31 20.08
C PHE A 60 1.30 5.51 19.04
N MET A 61 0.29 4.78 19.50
CA MET A 61 -0.59 3.99 18.66
C MET A 61 -1.89 4.71 18.41
N GLU A 62 -2.33 4.72 17.16
CA GLU A 62 -3.67 5.18 16.80
C GLU A 62 -4.71 4.17 17.26
N PRO A 63 -5.94 4.61 17.55
CA PRO A 63 -7.07 3.71 17.79
C PRO A 63 -7.27 2.77 16.60
N SER A 64 -7.59 1.50 16.86
CA SER A 64 -7.90 0.55 15.80
C SER A 64 -9.28 0.87 15.20
N THR A 65 -9.39 0.72 13.88
CA THR A 65 -10.64 0.82 13.14
C THR A 65 -11.09 -0.58 12.72
N PRO A 66 -12.42 -0.80 12.52
CA PRO A 66 -12.91 -2.04 11.94
C PRO A 66 -12.29 -2.31 10.56
N GLY A 67 -12.08 -3.56 10.23
CA GLY A 67 -11.59 -3.97 8.91
C GLY A 67 -12.66 -3.80 7.81
N TRP A 68 -12.19 -3.57 6.59
CA TRP A 68 -13.03 -3.42 5.38
C TRP A 68 -13.11 -4.76 4.64
N THR A 69 -13.92 -5.71 5.14
CA THR A 69 -13.97 -7.10 4.65
C THR A 69 -14.40 -7.20 3.18
N LEU A 70 -15.38 -6.41 2.74
CA LEU A 70 -15.85 -6.42 1.35
C LEU A 70 -14.74 -5.93 0.38
N ASN A 71 -14.02 -4.89 0.76
CA ASN A 71 -12.92 -4.38 -0.06
C ASN A 71 -11.79 -5.41 -0.20
N THR A 72 -11.50 -6.14 0.87
CA THR A 72 -10.50 -7.23 0.86
C THR A 72 -10.93 -8.35 -0.07
N LEU A 73 -12.20 -8.74 -0.08
CA LEU A 73 -12.71 -9.77 -0.97
C LEU A 73 -12.61 -9.34 -2.45
N THR A 74 -13.03 -8.11 -2.76
CA THR A 74 -12.95 -7.57 -4.12
C THR A 74 -11.50 -7.53 -4.62
N ASP A 75 -10.57 -7.07 -3.79
CA ASP A 75 -9.13 -7.06 -4.08
C ASP A 75 -8.60 -8.46 -4.39
N THR A 76 -8.96 -9.44 -3.56
CA THR A 76 -8.54 -10.84 -3.75
C THR A 76 -9.06 -11.42 -5.06
N LEU A 77 -10.32 -11.18 -5.39
CA LEU A 77 -10.93 -11.67 -6.63
C LEU A 77 -10.31 -11.03 -7.87
N LEU A 78 -10.09 -9.72 -7.85
CA LEU A 78 -9.42 -9.01 -8.95
C LEU A 78 -7.99 -9.53 -9.17
N LYS A 79 -7.21 -9.69 -8.12
CA LYS A 79 -5.85 -10.25 -8.20
C LYS A 79 -5.87 -11.62 -8.89
N LYS A 80 -6.82 -12.48 -8.52
CA LYS A 80 -6.97 -13.81 -9.14
C LYS A 80 -7.31 -13.72 -10.63
N GLU A 81 -8.25 -12.85 -11.03
CA GLU A 81 -8.61 -12.66 -12.44
C GLU A 81 -7.41 -12.13 -13.26
N PHE A 82 -6.68 -11.16 -12.71
CA PHE A 82 -5.49 -10.62 -13.36
C PHE A 82 -4.36 -11.65 -13.45
N ASP A 83 -4.21 -12.55 -12.47
CA ASP A 83 -3.19 -13.61 -12.49
C ASP A 83 -3.50 -14.68 -13.54
N GLU A 84 -4.77 -14.99 -13.78
CA GLU A 84 -5.19 -15.84 -14.91
C GLU A 84 -4.84 -15.20 -16.26
N CYS A 85 -5.02 -13.87 -16.40
CA CYS A 85 -4.61 -13.14 -17.60
C CYS A 85 -3.09 -13.09 -17.74
N ARG A 86 -2.35 -12.92 -16.63
CA ARG A 86 -0.89 -12.93 -16.57
C ARG A 86 -0.31 -14.23 -17.10
N SER A 87 -0.83 -15.37 -16.63
CA SER A 87 -0.38 -16.69 -17.08
C SER A 87 -0.58 -16.93 -18.58
N LYS A 88 -1.63 -16.31 -19.14
CA LYS A 88 -1.97 -16.40 -20.58
C LYS A 88 -1.34 -15.26 -21.41
N LYS A 89 -0.63 -14.31 -20.80
CA LYS A 89 -0.05 -13.12 -21.43
C LYS A 89 -1.07 -12.33 -22.24
N MET A 90 -2.28 -12.14 -21.68
CA MET A 90 -3.38 -11.45 -22.35
C MET A 90 -3.93 -10.31 -21.50
N PRO A 91 -4.55 -9.28 -22.11
CA PRO A 91 -5.19 -8.19 -21.40
C PRO A 91 -6.41 -8.70 -20.62
N HIS A 92 -6.65 -8.14 -19.43
CA HIS A 92 -7.87 -8.40 -18.67
C HIS A 92 -9.08 -7.72 -19.32
N ARG A 93 -10.29 -8.27 -19.15
CA ARG A 93 -11.54 -7.75 -19.72
C ARG A 93 -11.75 -6.24 -19.46
N ILE A 94 -11.47 -5.78 -18.25
CA ILE A 94 -11.57 -4.34 -17.90
C ILE A 94 -10.67 -3.48 -18.79
N LEU A 95 -9.47 -3.93 -19.11
CA LEU A 95 -8.56 -3.23 -20.01
C LEU A 95 -9.10 -3.20 -21.44
N ILE A 96 -9.65 -4.32 -21.91
CA ILE A 96 -10.26 -4.43 -23.25
C ILE A 96 -11.46 -3.47 -23.37
N GLU A 97 -12.38 -3.49 -22.42
CA GLU A 97 -13.56 -2.61 -22.37
C GLU A 97 -13.19 -1.12 -22.37
N ASN A 98 -12.02 -0.78 -21.84
CA ASN A 98 -11.50 0.59 -21.81
C ASN A 98 -10.52 0.90 -22.97
N ARG A 99 -10.44 0.07 -24.02
CA ARG A 99 -9.57 0.23 -25.20
C ARG A 99 -8.07 0.24 -24.86
N LEU A 100 -7.69 -0.48 -23.81
CA LEU A 100 -6.32 -0.63 -23.33
C LEU A 100 -5.76 -2.02 -23.66
N ASN A 101 -6.08 -2.57 -24.83
CA ASN A 101 -5.70 -3.94 -25.24
C ASN A 101 -4.19 -4.18 -25.32
N HIS A 102 -3.41 -3.10 -25.36
CA HIS A 102 -1.95 -3.12 -25.36
C HIS A 102 -1.34 -3.15 -23.94
N ILE A 103 -2.18 -3.21 -22.91
CA ILE A 103 -1.74 -3.35 -21.52
C ILE A 103 -2.07 -4.76 -21.04
N ILE A 104 -1.06 -5.45 -20.51
CA ILE A 104 -1.19 -6.80 -19.97
C ILE A 104 -0.61 -6.84 -18.56
N PRO A 105 -1.04 -7.77 -17.69
CA PRO A 105 -0.41 -7.99 -16.40
C PRO A 105 1.07 -8.38 -16.57
N PHE A 106 1.97 -7.70 -15.85
CA PHE A 106 3.41 -7.95 -15.95
C PHE A 106 3.80 -9.26 -15.28
N GLN A 107 4.58 -10.09 -15.98
CA GLN A 107 5.09 -11.36 -15.46
C GLN A 107 6.45 -11.13 -14.78
N HIS A 108 6.54 -11.42 -13.49
CA HIS A 108 7.79 -11.37 -12.72
C HIS A 108 7.78 -12.42 -11.62
N GLU A 109 8.92 -13.03 -11.32
CA GLU A 109 9.06 -14.07 -10.30
C GLU A 109 8.74 -13.55 -8.88
N ASP A 110 9.03 -12.31 -8.59
CA ASP A 110 8.81 -11.68 -7.29
C ASP A 110 7.42 -11.02 -7.14
N ILE A 111 6.47 -11.17 -8.08
CA ILE A 111 5.18 -10.45 -8.02
C ILE A 111 4.44 -10.69 -6.71
N GLU A 112 4.40 -11.92 -6.21
CA GLU A 112 3.76 -12.27 -4.94
C GLU A 112 4.49 -11.66 -3.73
N LYS A 113 5.80 -11.57 -3.79
CA LYS A 113 6.61 -10.89 -2.78
C LYS A 113 6.35 -9.39 -2.77
N TRP A 114 6.21 -8.75 -3.94
CA TRP A 114 5.89 -7.33 -4.06
C TRP A 114 4.51 -6.98 -3.51
N ARG A 115 3.54 -7.88 -3.65
CA ARG A 115 2.19 -7.76 -3.09
C ARG A 115 2.15 -7.90 -1.57
N ASN A 116 3.09 -8.59 -0.98
CA ASN A 116 3.11 -8.85 0.46
C ASN A 116 3.62 -7.64 1.25
N SER A 117 2.70 -6.79 1.73
CA SER A 117 3.02 -5.58 2.49
C SER A 117 3.59 -5.83 3.89
N ILE A 118 3.48 -7.05 4.43
CA ILE A 118 3.88 -7.37 5.81
C ILE A 118 5.33 -7.87 5.87
N SER A 119 5.64 -8.91 5.12
CA SER A 119 6.97 -9.56 5.14
C SER A 119 7.80 -9.31 3.88
N GLY A 120 7.16 -8.84 2.81
CA GLY A 120 7.76 -8.56 1.51
C GLY A 120 7.67 -7.09 1.12
N GLY A 121 7.06 -6.85 -0.04
CA GLY A 121 6.89 -5.54 -0.64
C GLY A 121 8.12 -5.05 -1.40
N LEU A 122 7.91 -3.98 -2.16
CA LEU A 122 8.99 -3.22 -2.77
C LEU A 122 9.81 -2.54 -1.68
N LYS A 123 11.13 -2.48 -1.85
CA LYS A 123 12.04 -1.82 -0.89
C LYS A 123 13.11 -1.04 -1.63
N HIS A 124 13.28 0.21 -1.23
CA HIS A 124 14.34 1.04 -1.76
C HIS A 124 14.91 1.96 -0.67
N ARG A 125 16.25 2.12 -0.65
CA ARG A 125 16.92 3.04 0.27
C ARG A 125 16.69 4.48 -0.17
N PHE A 126 16.24 5.32 0.76
CA PHE A 126 16.07 6.74 0.47
C PHE A 126 17.42 7.46 0.46
N LYS A 127 17.95 7.73 -0.71
CA LYS A 127 19.26 8.42 -0.90
C LYS A 127 20.35 7.77 -0.01
N ASN A 128 21.29 8.57 0.47
CA ASN A 128 22.38 8.14 1.35
C ASN A 128 21.97 8.17 2.83
N THR A 129 20.76 7.68 3.17
CA THR A 129 20.25 7.65 4.55
C THR A 129 20.07 6.22 5.04
N ASN A 130 19.81 6.05 6.33
CA ASN A 130 19.41 4.77 6.91
C ASN A 130 17.89 4.50 6.80
N ILE A 131 17.18 5.23 5.95
CA ILE A 131 15.75 5.03 5.74
C ILE A 131 15.53 4.08 4.56
N ILE A 132 14.85 2.97 4.83
CA ILE A 132 14.37 2.03 3.81
C ILE A 132 12.89 2.29 3.59
N LEU A 133 12.53 2.78 2.43
CA LEU A 133 11.12 2.90 2.03
C LEU A 133 10.59 1.52 1.66
N GLN A 134 9.37 1.19 2.12
CA GLN A 134 8.75 -0.12 1.85
C GLN A 134 7.26 0.02 1.61
N GLY A 135 6.74 -0.76 0.63
CA GLY A 135 5.31 -0.87 0.40
C GLY A 135 4.94 -2.08 -0.44
N GLY A 136 3.80 -2.68 -0.15
CA GLY A 136 3.20 -3.72 -1.00
C GLY A 136 2.24 -3.08 -1.99
N LEU A 137 2.47 -3.28 -3.28
CA LEU A 137 1.57 -2.87 -4.35
C LEU A 137 0.50 -3.95 -4.60
N ASP A 138 -0.57 -3.60 -5.30
CA ASP A 138 -1.58 -4.60 -5.68
C ASP A 138 -1.18 -5.33 -6.97
N ASP A 139 -0.70 -4.58 -7.98
CA ASP A 139 -0.25 -5.18 -9.24
C ASP A 139 0.71 -4.29 -10.02
N VAL A 140 1.35 -4.90 -11.02
CA VAL A 140 2.14 -4.22 -12.06
C VAL A 140 1.64 -4.68 -13.42
N TRP A 141 1.41 -3.75 -14.32
CA TRP A 141 1.04 -4.02 -15.70
C TRP A 141 2.15 -3.58 -16.65
N PHE A 142 2.15 -4.12 -17.84
CA PHE A 142 3.12 -3.83 -18.89
C PHE A 142 2.41 -3.25 -20.11
N ASN A 143 2.86 -2.11 -20.57
CA ASN A 143 2.41 -1.50 -21.81
C ASN A 143 3.27 -2.04 -22.96
N THR A 144 2.70 -2.88 -23.80
CA THR A 144 3.40 -3.54 -24.92
C THR A 144 3.77 -2.59 -26.07
N LYS A 145 3.23 -1.35 -26.08
CA LYS A 145 3.55 -0.34 -27.09
C LYS A 145 4.71 0.56 -26.68
N THR A 146 4.77 0.94 -25.41
CA THR A 146 5.80 1.87 -24.90
C THR A 146 6.89 1.15 -24.09
N GLU A 147 6.69 -0.15 -23.83
CA GLU A 147 7.59 -0.98 -23.00
C GLU A 147 7.74 -0.49 -21.56
N GLU A 148 6.72 0.24 -21.07
CA GLU A 148 6.70 0.80 -19.73
C GLU A 148 5.95 -0.09 -18.73
N LEU A 149 6.44 -0.11 -17.49
CA LEU A 149 5.72 -0.70 -16.37
C LEU A 149 4.73 0.31 -15.78
N ILE A 150 3.54 -0.17 -15.44
CA ILE A 150 2.46 0.62 -14.87
C ILE A 150 2.13 0.04 -13.49
N VAL A 151 2.29 0.83 -12.44
CA VAL A 151 1.80 0.45 -11.10
C VAL A 151 0.29 0.50 -11.08
N ALA A 152 -0.33 -0.58 -10.67
CA ALA A 152 -1.79 -0.68 -10.51
C ALA A 152 -2.17 -0.89 -9.05
N ASP A 153 -3.28 -0.28 -8.64
CA ASP A 153 -3.82 -0.36 -7.28
C ASP A 153 -5.34 -0.50 -7.34
N TYR A 154 -5.86 -1.56 -6.74
CA TYR A 154 -7.28 -1.91 -6.80
C TYR A 154 -8.07 -1.20 -5.71
N LYS A 155 -9.06 -0.41 -6.10
CA LYS A 155 -9.92 0.32 -5.17
C LYS A 155 -11.39 0.05 -5.46
N SER A 156 -12.06 -0.61 -4.53
CA SER A 156 -13.52 -0.76 -4.57
C SER A 156 -14.19 0.35 -3.76
N GLN A 157 -15.22 0.95 -4.35
CA GLN A 157 -16.04 1.94 -3.67
C GLN A 157 -17.48 1.87 -4.20
N GLN A 158 -18.44 2.22 -3.37
CA GLN A 158 -19.82 2.45 -3.78
C GLN A 158 -20.12 3.94 -3.75
N LYS A 159 -20.74 4.45 -4.81
CA LYS A 159 -21.30 5.81 -4.88
C LYS A 159 -22.70 5.74 -5.51
N ASN A 160 -23.59 6.65 -5.10
CA ASN A 160 -24.92 6.77 -5.67
C ASN A 160 -24.91 7.47 -7.06
N SER A 161 -23.80 8.11 -7.42
CA SER A 161 -23.60 8.77 -8.71
C SER A 161 -22.52 8.06 -9.54
N LYS A 162 -22.61 8.19 -10.86
CA LYS A 162 -21.59 7.65 -11.78
C LYS A 162 -20.22 8.25 -11.45
N VAL A 163 -19.23 7.40 -11.29
CA VAL A 163 -17.84 7.79 -11.14
C VAL A 163 -17.25 8.03 -12.53
N THR A 164 -16.77 9.23 -12.79
CA THR A 164 -16.04 9.60 -14.00
C THR A 164 -14.58 9.90 -13.64
N GLN A 165 -13.71 9.94 -14.64
CA GLN A 165 -12.31 10.30 -14.45
C GLN A 165 -12.18 11.65 -13.73
N ASP A 166 -12.90 12.68 -14.18
CA ASP A 166 -12.85 14.02 -13.60
C ASP A 166 -13.34 14.04 -12.14
N THR A 167 -14.49 13.41 -11.87
CA THR A 167 -15.02 13.36 -10.49
C THR A 167 -14.14 12.54 -9.55
N TYR A 168 -13.37 11.59 -10.07
CA TYR A 168 -12.44 10.80 -9.29
C TYR A 168 -11.16 11.57 -8.99
N PHE A 169 -10.51 12.16 -10.00
CA PHE A 169 -9.22 12.84 -9.82
C PHE A 169 -9.33 14.19 -9.11
N ASN A 170 -10.47 14.86 -9.18
CA ASN A 170 -10.69 16.14 -8.49
C ASN A 170 -11.23 15.98 -7.05
N ASP A 171 -11.45 14.75 -6.58
CA ASP A 171 -11.87 14.47 -5.21
C ASP A 171 -10.65 14.54 -4.28
N ALA A 172 -10.65 15.51 -3.35
CA ALA A 172 -9.58 15.71 -2.37
C ALA A 172 -9.30 14.46 -1.51
N HIS A 173 -10.32 13.62 -1.29
CA HIS A 173 -10.14 12.34 -0.59
C HIS A 173 -9.30 11.32 -1.37
N LYS A 174 -9.09 11.55 -2.68
CA LYS A 174 -8.29 10.67 -3.55
C LYS A 174 -6.81 11.05 -3.62
N GLU A 175 -6.41 12.18 -3.05
CA GLU A 175 -4.99 12.59 -3.00
C GLU A 175 -4.07 11.53 -2.36
N GLY A 176 -4.57 10.82 -1.33
CA GLY A 176 -3.85 9.70 -0.73
C GLY A 176 -3.59 8.55 -1.69
N TYR A 177 -4.49 8.31 -2.65
CA TYR A 177 -4.32 7.26 -3.67
C TYR A 177 -3.30 7.65 -4.74
N LYS A 178 -3.29 8.92 -5.17
CA LYS A 178 -2.26 9.44 -6.09
C LYS A 178 -0.87 9.30 -5.47
N ARG A 179 -0.70 9.79 -4.24
CA ARG A 179 0.56 9.63 -3.49
C ARG A 179 0.97 8.18 -3.31
N GLN A 180 0.01 7.26 -3.18
CA GLN A 180 0.27 5.83 -3.07
C GLN A 180 0.87 5.28 -4.36
N LEU A 181 0.31 5.63 -5.52
CA LEU A 181 0.84 5.23 -6.83
C LEU A 181 2.24 5.81 -7.07
N ASP A 182 2.43 7.11 -6.80
CA ASP A 182 3.74 7.77 -6.92
C ASP A 182 4.79 7.11 -6.02
N PHE A 183 4.41 6.76 -4.80
CA PHE A 183 5.31 6.08 -3.86
C PHE A 183 5.75 4.70 -4.38
N TYR A 184 4.82 3.91 -4.90
CA TYR A 184 5.15 2.59 -5.46
C TYR A 184 5.95 2.70 -6.76
N ALA A 185 5.62 3.66 -7.64
CA ALA A 185 6.39 3.93 -8.84
C ALA A 185 7.84 4.34 -8.51
N TYR A 186 8.02 5.17 -7.48
CA TYR A 186 9.36 5.53 -6.98
C TYR A 186 10.13 4.32 -6.48
N LEU A 187 9.48 3.42 -5.71
CA LEU A 187 10.13 2.20 -5.22
C LEU A 187 10.51 1.27 -6.37
N LEU A 188 9.59 1.02 -7.29
CA LEU A 188 9.81 0.13 -8.43
C LEU A 188 10.96 0.63 -9.30
N LYS A 189 10.96 1.93 -9.62
CA LYS A 189 12.07 2.58 -10.36
C LYS A 189 13.42 2.48 -9.63
N GLY A 190 13.41 2.55 -8.30
CA GLY A 190 14.63 2.46 -7.49
C GLY A 190 15.19 1.04 -7.33
N MET A 191 14.41 0.04 -7.73
CA MET A 191 14.84 -1.37 -7.72
C MET A 191 15.44 -1.82 -9.08
N GLY A 192 15.35 -1.01 -10.12
CA GLY A 192 15.79 -1.29 -11.49
C GLY A 192 14.59 -1.49 -12.38
#